data_67a8e057c045beb3b81c715b0f85214a
#
_entry.id   67a8e057c045beb3b81c715b0f85214a
#
_cell.length_a   1.000
_cell.length_b   1.000
_cell.length_c   1.000
_cell.angle_alpha   90.00
_cell.angle_beta   90.00
_cell.angle_gamma   90.00
#
_symmetry.space_group_name_H-M   'P 1'
#
loop_
_entity.id
_entity.type
_entity.pdbx_description
1 polymer ?
#
loop_
_entity_poly.entity_id
_entity_poly.type
_entity_poly.pdbx_seq_one_letter_code
_entity_poly.pdbx_strand_id
1 'polypeptide(L)'
;MDAQGPLAHHKIRRLDALAALVLTLYAVLAASAQLGANVAGQGLDPIWAAAQQRGALRVAVDYGFSPFSDLKDGQPTGYDIDLARAVAAKLGLRAEFVPSGIEAIYEDLANHKADIAASAVPYAPEQSWRAGFSSFYFNAGQVLVVLTSAPIASVDQLGGHTIGAPLGSDADTYARKLAASDSTIIVRSNYDTAAEVLADLQRGALDAAIVDNAAALRAVGRDPGLRLVAPALTLDPYVLAMPVEAFQLHTEINRALDELRTEHFFDRLNQKWFVDGPERQTDR
;
A
#
# COMPACT_ATOMS: atom_id res chain seq x y z
N MET A 1 -31.51 40.52 -79.22
CA MET A 1 -30.17 40.94 -78.75
C MET A 1 -30.22 40.93 -77.24
N ASP A 2 -29.89 39.82 -76.68
CA ASP A 2 -29.88 39.66 -75.15
C ASP A 2 -28.44 39.43 -74.73
N ALA A 3 -27.92 40.44 -74.05
CA ALA A 3 -26.67 40.37 -73.32
C ALA A 3 -26.89 39.88 -71.88
N GLN A 4 -26.89 38.60 -71.66
CA GLN A 4 -26.79 38.07 -70.29
C GLN A 4 -25.30 37.96 -69.94
N GLY A 5 -24.90 38.78 -68.98
CA GLY A 5 -23.52 38.96 -68.55
C GLY A 5 -22.93 37.84 -67.71
N PRO A 6 -21.61 37.70 -67.62
CA PRO A 6 -20.86 36.63 -66.96
C PRO A 6 -20.91 36.68 -65.41
N LEU A 7 -21.63 37.58 -64.80
CA LEU A 7 -21.64 37.83 -63.32
C LEU A 7 -22.48 36.82 -62.51
N ALA A 8 -23.46 36.14 -63.13
CA ALA A 8 -24.30 35.18 -62.42
C ALA A 8 -23.59 33.87 -62.11
N HIS A 9 -22.74 33.39 -63.00
CA HIS A 9 -21.99 32.12 -62.77
C HIS A 9 -20.92 32.24 -61.67
N HIS A 10 -20.40 33.43 -61.41
CA HIS A 10 -19.37 33.64 -60.40
C HIS A 10 -19.95 33.68 -58.96
N LYS A 11 -21.19 34.13 -58.75
CA LYS A 11 -21.87 34.13 -57.47
C LYS A 11 -22.32 32.74 -57.04
N ILE A 12 -22.79 31.91 -57.97
CA ILE A 12 -23.22 30.53 -57.71
C ILE A 12 -22.03 29.69 -57.28
N ARG A 13 -20.90 29.77 -57.98
CA ARG A 13 -19.66 29.03 -57.62
C ARG A 13 -19.11 29.43 -56.24
N ARG A 14 -19.27 30.67 -55.81
CA ARG A 14 -18.84 31.11 -54.45
C ARG A 14 -19.77 30.63 -53.36
N LEU A 15 -21.07 30.53 -53.62
CA LEU A 15 -22.02 29.94 -52.67
C LEU A 15 -21.82 28.43 -52.51
N ASP A 16 -21.54 27.71 -53.60
CA ASP A 16 -21.26 26.30 -53.54
C ASP A 16 -19.94 26.02 -52.79
N ALA A 17 -18.90 26.86 -52.99
CA ALA A 17 -17.63 26.75 -52.26
C ALA A 17 -17.77 27.03 -50.75
N LEU A 18 -18.61 28.02 -50.39
CA LEU A 18 -18.90 28.30 -48.97
C LEU A 18 -19.74 27.19 -48.34
N ALA A 19 -20.71 26.62 -49.03
CA ALA A 19 -21.51 25.49 -48.56
C ALA A 19 -20.61 24.23 -48.35
N ALA A 20 -19.70 23.98 -49.30
CA ALA A 20 -18.73 22.88 -49.17
C ALA A 20 -17.77 23.09 -48.00
N LEU A 21 -17.32 24.32 -47.75
CA LEU A 21 -16.44 24.62 -46.59
C LEU A 21 -17.16 24.44 -45.25
N VAL A 22 -18.45 24.86 -45.16
CA VAL A 22 -19.27 24.68 -43.94
C VAL A 22 -19.54 23.19 -43.67
N LEU A 23 -19.82 22.42 -44.74
CA LEU A 23 -20.04 20.97 -44.63
C LEU A 23 -18.77 20.23 -44.17
N THR A 24 -17.60 20.61 -44.70
CA THR A 24 -16.32 20.01 -44.30
C THR A 24 -15.99 20.40 -42.84
N LEU A 25 -16.23 21.64 -42.40
CA LEU A 25 -16.01 22.07 -41.05
C LEU A 25 -16.94 21.31 -40.08
N TYR A 26 -18.21 21.12 -40.46
CA TYR A 26 -19.17 20.36 -39.68
C TYR A 26 -18.77 18.87 -39.58
N ALA A 27 -18.31 18.28 -40.66
CA ALA A 27 -17.82 16.90 -40.68
C ALA A 27 -16.56 16.71 -39.78
N VAL A 28 -15.65 17.68 -39.80
CA VAL A 28 -14.44 17.67 -38.93
C VAL A 28 -14.84 17.83 -37.45
N LEU A 29 -15.76 18.72 -37.15
CA LEU A 29 -16.27 18.90 -35.76
C LEU A 29 -17.05 17.67 -35.28
N ALA A 30 -17.87 17.06 -36.13
CA ALA A 30 -18.57 15.83 -35.81
C ALA A 30 -17.61 14.64 -35.61
N ALA A 31 -16.58 14.52 -36.45
CA ALA A 31 -15.54 13.50 -36.33
C ALA A 31 -14.69 13.69 -35.07
N SER A 32 -14.36 14.93 -34.72
CA SER A 32 -13.62 15.23 -33.44
C SER A 32 -14.48 14.96 -32.21
N ALA A 33 -15.78 15.23 -32.26
CA ALA A 33 -16.71 14.89 -31.18
C ALA A 33 -16.89 13.38 -31.04
N GLN A 34 -16.93 12.62 -32.16
CA GLN A 34 -16.98 11.17 -32.13
C GLN A 34 -15.64 10.52 -31.68
N LEU A 35 -14.49 11.09 -32.07
CA LEU A 35 -13.20 10.65 -31.52
C LEU A 35 -13.12 10.93 -30.02
N GLY A 36 -13.56 12.10 -29.55
CA GLY A 36 -13.64 12.41 -28.14
C GLY A 36 -14.57 11.46 -27.37
N ALA A 37 -15.73 11.12 -27.94
CA ALA A 37 -16.66 10.17 -27.35
C ALA A 37 -16.14 8.72 -27.37
N ASN A 38 -15.38 8.31 -28.39
CA ASN A 38 -14.76 6.99 -28.46
C ASN A 38 -13.55 6.86 -27.55
N VAL A 39 -12.81 7.94 -27.29
CA VAL A 39 -11.73 7.96 -26.27
C VAL A 39 -12.33 7.98 -24.87
N ALA A 40 -13.45 8.64 -24.66
CA ALA A 40 -14.21 8.58 -23.40
C ALA A 40 -14.94 7.23 -23.21
N GLY A 41 -15.22 6.48 -24.27
CA GLY A 41 -15.86 5.16 -24.24
C GLY A 41 -14.91 3.97 -24.13
N GLN A 42 -13.59 4.15 -24.17
CA GLN A 42 -12.64 3.10 -23.80
C GLN A 42 -12.52 3.08 -22.27
N GLY A 43 -13.56 2.50 -21.63
CA GLY A 43 -13.51 1.91 -20.31
C GLY A 43 -12.79 2.72 -19.24
N LEU A 44 -13.31 3.88 -18.85
CA LEU A 44 -13.02 4.37 -17.50
C LEU A 44 -13.45 3.27 -16.54
N ASP A 45 -12.50 2.76 -15.78
CA ASP A 45 -12.77 1.90 -14.63
C ASP A 45 -13.92 2.54 -13.81
N PRO A 46 -15.09 1.88 -13.69
CA PRO A 46 -16.27 2.49 -13.08
C PRO A 46 -16.01 2.84 -11.61
N ILE A 47 -15.12 2.11 -10.94
CA ILE A 47 -14.74 2.33 -9.54
C ILE A 47 -13.93 3.62 -9.44
N TRP A 48 -12.93 3.77 -10.32
CA TRP A 48 -12.12 4.98 -10.38
C TRP A 48 -12.96 6.21 -10.74
N ALA A 49 -13.82 6.11 -11.76
CA ALA A 49 -14.71 7.19 -12.16
C ALA A 49 -15.67 7.59 -11.03
N ALA A 50 -16.24 6.62 -10.30
CA ALA A 50 -17.10 6.88 -9.16
C ALA A 50 -16.36 7.55 -8.00
N ALA A 51 -15.11 7.13 -7.72
CA ALA A 51 -14.27 7.76 -6.69
C ALA A 51 -13.97 9.24 -7.04
N GLN A 52 -13.61 9.51 -8.30
CA GLN A 52 -13.38 10.87 -8.81
C GLN A 52 -14.62 11.74 -8.73
N GLN A 53 -15.77 11.24 -9.17
CA GLN A 53 -17.05 11.96 -9.10
C GLN A 53 -17.45 12.30 -7.65
N ARG A 54 -17.19 11.39 -6.72
CA ARG A 54 -17.46 11.55 -5.29
C ARG A 54 -16.43 12.48 -4.60
N GLY A 55 -15.25 12.67 -5.20
CA GLY A 55 -14.10 13.37 -4.60
C GLY A 55 -13.53 12.65 -3.39
N ALA A 56 -13.77 11.35 -3.27
CA ALA A 56 -13.37 10.55 -2.13
C ALA A 56 -12.99 9.10 -2.50
N LEU A 57 -11.97 8.59 -1.85
CA LEU A 57 -11.55 7.20 -1.87
C LEU A 57 -12.09 6.52 -0.62
N ARG A 58 -12.99 5.55 -0.79
CA ARG A 58 -13.51 4.74 0.32
C ARG A 58 -12.53 3.63 0.64
N VAL A 59 -12.14 3.55 1.91
CA VAL A 59 -11.09 2.66 2.41
C VAL A 59 -11.68 1.73 3.45
N ALA A 60 -11.76 0.43 3.15
CA ALA A 60 -12.14 -0.59 4.11
C ALA A 60 -11.02 -0.80 5.13
N VAL A 61 -11.37 -0.80 6.41
CA VAL A 61 -10.44 -0.91 7.53
C VAL A 61 -11.00 -1.78 8.63
N ASP A 62 -10.22 -2.76 9.07
CA ASP A 62 -10.44 -3.50 10.31
C ASP A 62 -9.71 -2.78 11.44
N TYR A 63 -10.47 -2.30 12.44
CA TYR A 63 -9.90 -1.59 13.57
C TYR A 63 -9.52 -2.55 14.71
N GLY A 64 -8.53 -2.14 15.53
CA GLY A 64 -8.03 -2.94 16.65
C GLY A 64 -6.74 -3.69 16.33
N PHE A 65 -6.10 -3.38 15.19
CA PHE A 65 -4.79 -3.94 14.80
C PHE A 65 -3.68 -2.88 14.88
N SER A 66 -3.41 -2.42 16.11
CA SER A 66 -2.36 -1.43 16.38
C SER A 66 -0.96 -1.99 16.06
N PRO A 67 -0.05 -1.22 15.44
CA PRO A 67 -0.14 0.20 15.12
C PRO A 67 -0.70 0.50 13.72
N PHE A 68 -1.23 -0.49 12.98
CA PHE A 68 -1.64 -0.30 11.59
C PHE A 68 -3.00 0.39 11.47
N SER A 69 -3.99 -0.08 12.21
CA SER A 69 -5.35 0.46 12.17
C SER A 69 -6.01 0.37 13.53
N ASP A 70 -6.49 1.51 14.03
CA ASP A 70 -7.14 1.60 15.33
C ASP A 70 -8.10 2.80 15.37
N LEU A 71 -8.84 2.93 16.44
CA LEU A 71 -9.66 4.09 16.78
C LEU A 71 -9.11 4.77 18.03
N LYS A 72 -8.82 6.07 17.93
CA LYS A 72 -8.50 6.91 19.08
C LYS A 72 -9.58 7.99 19.19
N ASP A 73 -10.30 8.01 20.32
CA ASP A 73 -11.43 8.93 20.53
C ASP A 73 -12.49 8.86 19.40
N GLY A 74 -12.73 7.66 18.88
CA GLY A 74 -13.65 7.42 17.76
C GLY A 74 -13.13 7.85 16.38
N GLN A 75 -11.87 8.30 16.29
CA GLN A 75 -11.25 8.72 15.03
C GLN A 75 -10.26 7.66 14.51
N PRO A 76 -10.30 7.32 13.21
CA PRO A 76 -9.35 6.43 12.59
C PRO A 76 -7.90 6.92 12.75
N THR A 77 -7.04 6.04 13.26
CA THR A 77 -5.61 6.29 13.48
C THR A 77 -4.82 5.04 13.16
N GLY A 78 -3.57 5.18 12.75
CA GLY A 78 -2.71 4.04 12.44
C GLY A 78 -1.83 4.29 11.21
N TYR A 79 -0.90 3.39 11.02
CA TYR A 79 0.03 3.36 9.89
C TYR A 79 -0.74 3.34 8.56
N ASP A 80 -1.70 2.42 8.42
CA ASP A 80 -2.50 2.24 7.22
C ASP A 80 -3.49 3.40 7.01
N ILE A 81 -3.97 3.98 8.10
CA ILE A 81 -4.83 5.17 8.07
C ILE A 81 -4.08 6.36 7.46
N ASP A 82 -2.84 6.59 7.91
CA ASP A 82 -2.01 7.67 7.38
C ASP A 82 -1.57 7.40 5.94
N LEU A 83 -1.24 6.14 5.62
CA LEU A 83 -0.93 5.71 4.26
C LEU A 83 -2.12 5.96 3.32
N ALA A 84 -3.32 5.52 3.70
CA ALA A 84 -4.52 5.70 2.89
C ALA A 84 -4.87 7.19 2.67
N ARG A 85 -4.68 8.03 3.69
CA ARG A 85 -4.81 9.50 3.55
C ARG A 85 -3.81 10.08 2.56
N ALA A 86 -2.54 9.64 2.63
CA ALA A 86 -1.49 10.10 1.73
C ALA A 86 -1.74 9.65 0.29
N VAL A 87 -2.14 8.39 0.09
CA VAL A 87 -2.53 7.86 -1.22
C VAL A 87 -3.70 8.64 -1.80
N ALA A 88 -4.79 8.82 -1.03
CA ALA A 88 -5.95 9.60 -1.47
C ALA A 88 -5.54 11.04 -1.87
N ALA A 89 -4.70 11.69 -1.09
CA ALA A 89 -4.20 13.04 -1.41
C ALA A 89 -3.41 13.07 -2.73
N LYS A 90 -2.57 12.05 -3.02
CA LYS A 90 -1.86 11.91 -4.31
C LYS A 90 -2.80 11.76 -5.50
N LEU A 91 -3.98 11.17 -5.25
CA LEU A 91 -5.03 11.01 -6.26
C LEU A 91 -5.95 12.24 -6.38
N GLY A 92 -5.73 13.30 -5.58
CA GLY A 92 -6.61 14.46 -5.51
C GLY A 92 -7.95 14.17 -4.84
N LEU A 93 -8.02 13.12 -4.00
CA LEU A 93 -9.21 12.66 -3.28
C LEU A 93 -9.02 12.82 -1.77
N ARG A 94 -10.12 12.80 -1.01
CA ARG A 94 -10.10 12.61 0.44
C ARG A 94 -10.28 11.12 0.77
N ALA A 95 -9.70 10.65 1.86
CA ALA A 95 -9.96 9.29 2.34
C ALA A 95 -11.24 9.26 3.19
N GLU A 96 -12.12 8.29 2.90
CA GLU A 96 -13.30 7.96 3.71
C GLU A 96 -13.16 6.55 4.24
N PHE A 97 -13.06 6.38 5.55
CA PHE A 97 -12.85 5.08 6.17
C PHE A 97 -14.19 4.37 6.41
N VAL A 98 -14.27 3.13 5.93
CA VAL A 98 -15.41 2.24 6.05
C VAL A 98 -15.01 1.09 6.98
N PRO A 99 -15.62 0.96 8.16
CA PRO A 99 -15.35 -0.19 9.03
C PRO A 99 -15.67 -1.51 8.33
N SER A 100 -14.72 -2.44 8.37
CA SER A 100 -14.84 -3.79 7.80
C SER A 100 -14.00 -4.74 8.63
N GLY A 101 -14.48 -5.96 8.87
CA GLY A 101 -13.65 -6.99 9.48
C GLY A 101 -12.71 -7.61 8.45
N ILE A 102 -11.55 -8.11 8.88
CA ILE A 102 -10.55 -8.70 7.98
C ILE A 102 -11.13 -9.84 7.12
N GLU A 103 -12.03 -10.65 7.68
CA GLU A 103 -12.70 -11.74 6.98
C GLU A 103 -13.67 -11.25 5.88
N ALA A 104 -14.23 -10.05 6.03
CA ALA A 104 -15.22 -9.47 5.14
C ALA A 104 -14.59 -8.55 4.07
N ILE A 105 -13.33 -8.18 4.20
CA ILE A 105 -12.67 -7.16 3.36
C ILE A 105 -12.82 -7.46 1.86
N TYR A 106 -12.58 -8.68 1.43
CA TYR A 106 -12.70 -9.05 0.00
C TYR A 106 -14.15 -9.03 -0.49
N GLU A 107 -15.13 -9.40 0.37
CA GLU A 107 -16.53 -9.30 0.04
C GLU A 107 -17.00 -7.84 -0.04
N ASP A 108 -16.54 -6.99 0.85
CA ASP A 108 -16.85 -5.56 0.83
C ASP A 108 -16.27 -4.85 -0.40
N LEU A 109 -15.09 -5.25 -0.87
CA LEU A 109 -14.52 -4.81 -2.14
C LEU A 109 -15.35 -5.30 -3.33
N ALA A 110 -15.69 -6.59 -3.39
CA ALA A 110 -16.49 -7.18 -4.47
C ALA A 110 -17.92 -6.58 -4.55
N ASN A 111 -18.48 -6.16 -3.42
CA ASN A 111 -19.77 -5.49 -3.34
C ASN A 111 -19.68 -3.96 -3.48
N HIS A 112 -18.52 -3.42 -3.82
CA HIS A 112 -18.25 -1.99 -3.99
C HIS A 112 -18.64 -1.13 -2.78
N LYS A 113 -18.60 -1.67 -1.57
CA LYS A 113 -18.78 -0.89 -0.33
C LYS A 113 -17.57 -0.01 -0.05
N ALA A 114 -16.38 -0.45 -0.46
CA ALA A 114 -15.14 0.32 -0.46
C ALA A 114 -14.45 0.23 -1.83
N ASP A 115 -13.58 1.18 -2.11
CA ASP A 115 -12.80 1.25 -3.34
C ASP A 115 -11.44 0.55 -3.19
N ILE A 116 -10.88 0.62 -1.98
CA ILE A 116 -9.66 -0.10 -1.56
C ILE A 116 -9.81 -0.62 -0.14
N ALA A 117 -8.93 -1.53 0.25
CA ALA A 117 -8.71 -1.92 1.64
C ALA A 117 -7.27 -1.57 2.06
N ALA A 118 -7.15 -1.02 3.29
CA ALA A 118 -5.88 -0.71 3.94
C ALA A 118 -5.98 -1.14 5.42
N SER A 119 -5.55 -2.36 5.71
CA SER A 119 -5.70 -2.99 7.03
C SER A 119 -4.70 -4.12 7.21
N ALA A 120 -3.40 -3.82 7.03
CA ALA A 120 -2.33 -4.80 7.07
C ALA A 120 -2.65 -6.06 6.22
N VAL A 121 -3.28 -5.84 5.05
CA VAL A 121 -3.74 -6.94 4.19
C VAL A 121 -2.52 -7.70 3.68
N PRO A 122 -2.36 -9.00 4.00
CA PRO A 122 -1.25 -9.79 3.48
C PRO A 122 -1.38 -9.97 1.98
N TYR A 123 -0.26 -9.94 1.26
CA TYR A 123 -0.25 -10.32 -0.15
C TYR A 123 -0.52 -11.81 -0.29
N ALA A 124 -1.66 -12.14 -0.88
CA ALA A 124 -2.14 -13.49 -1.06
C ALA A 124 -2.41 -13.78 -2.55
N PRO A 125 -1.39 -14.17 -3.33
CA PRO A 125 -1.53 -14.37 -4.78
C PRO A 125 -2.60 -15.41 -5.14
N GLU A 126 -2.87 -16.38 -4.28
CA GLU A 126 -3.96 -17.35 -4.41
C GLU A 126 -5.36 -16.72 -4.31
N GLN A 127 -5.46 -15.50 -3.77
CA GLN A 127 -6.71 -14.72 -3.68
C GLN A 127 -6.85 -13.69 -4.82
N SER A 128 -5.96 -13.70 -5.81
CA SER A 128 -5.98 -12.72 -6.92
C SER A 128 -7.23 -12.79 -7.81
N TRP A 129 -8.02 -13.84 -7.66
CA TRP A 129 -9.34 -13.95 -8.28
C TRP A 129 -10.44 -13.16 -7.52
N ARG A 130 -10.19 -12.77 -6.25
CA ARG A 130 -11.10 -11.99 -5.39
C ARG A 130 -10.74 -10.51 -5.33
N ALA A 131 -9.46 -10.18 -5.40
CA ALA A 131 -8.98 -8.81 -5.30
C ALA A 131 -7.71 -8.57 -6.13
N GLY A 132 -7.55 -7.35 -6.65
CA GLY A 132 -6.28 -6.83 -7.12
C GLY A 132 -5.43 -6.36 -5.94
N PHE A 133 -4.11 -6.52 -6.04
CA PHE A 133 -3.15 -6.14 -5.01
C PHE A 133 -2.17 -5.10 -5.53
N SER A 134 -1.93 -4.06 -4.75
CA SER A 134 -0.91 -3.06 -5.06
C SER A 134 0.51 -3.63 -4.93
N SER A 135 1.51 -2.84 -5.31
CA SER A 135 2.88 -3.05 -4.82
C SER A 135 2.88 -2.98 -3.29
N PHE A 136 3.72 -3.81 -2.65
CA PHE A 136 3.77 -3.87 -1.19
C PHE A 136 4.29 -2.56 -0.57
N TYR A 137 3.79 -2.21 0.61
CA TYR A 137 4.18 -1.00 1.32
C TYR A 137 4.91 -1.27 2.64
N PHE A 138 4.77 -2.46 3.19
CA PHE A 138 5.43 -2.89 4.43
C PHE A 138 5.80 -4.37 4.33
N ASN A 139 6.93 -4.77 4.92
CA ASN A 139 7.28 -6.18 5.11
C ASN A 139 7.04 -6.54 6.57
N ALA A 140 6.06 -7.39 6.85
CA ALA A 140 5.75 -7.89 8.19
C ALA A 140 6.59 -9.12 8.59
N GLY A 141 7.42 -9.63 7.70
CA GLY A 141 8.21 -10.85 7.88
C GLY A 141 9.15 -10.81 9.07
N GLN A 142 9.83 -11.93 9.29
CA GLN A 142 10.72 -12.12 10.41
C GLN A 142 12.05 -11.38 10.21
N VAL A 143 12.57 -10.84 11.30
CA VAL A 143 13.85 -10.13 11.32
C VAL A 143 14.73 -10.59 12.48
N LEU A 144 16.03 -10.41 12.32
CA LEU A 144 17.02 -10.66 13.37
C LEU A 144 17.29 -9.36 14.14
N VAL A 145 17.14 -9.41 15.46
CA VAL A 145 17.48 -8.33 16.39
C VAL A 145 18.62 -8.76 17.28
N VAL A 146 19.58 -7.88 17.46
CA VAL A 146 20.74 -8.11 18.35
C VAL A 146 21.03 -6.85 19.17
N LEU A 147 21.83 -7.00 20.22
CA LEU A 147 22.39 -5.84 20.91
C LEU A 147 23.30 -5.05 19.96
N THR A 148 23.30 -3.74 20.05
CA THR A 148 24.16 -2.85 19.24
C THR A 148 25.65 -3.20 19.43
N SER A 149 26.03 -3.66 20.64
CA SER A 149 27.39 -4.11 20.96
C SER A 149 27.73 -5.51 20.43
N ALA A 150 26.75 -6.31 19.98
CA ALA A 150 27.00 -7.67 19.54
C ALA A 150 27.70 -7.69 18.17
N PRO A 151 28.68 -8.58 17.94
CA PRO A 151 29.42 -8.64 16.68
C PRO A 151 28.66 -9.35 15.54
N ILE A 152 27.42 -9.79 15.78
CA ILE A 152 26.57 -10.53 14.83
C ILE A 152 26.05 -9.57 13.76
N ALA A 153 26.54 -9.70 12.52
CA ALA A 153 26.17 -8.86 11.38
C ALA A 153 25.32 -9.57 10.33
N SER A 154 25.15 -10.89 10.42
CA SER A 154 24.29 -11.68 9.54
C SER A 154 23.75 -12.91 10.24
N VAL A 155 22.72 -13.54 9.66
CA VAL A 155 22.15 -14.80 10.15
C VAL A 155 23.17 -15.95 10.11
N ASP A 156 24.14 -15.90 9.22
CA ASP A 156 25.18 -16.94 9.08
C ASP A 156 26.18 -16.95 10.26
N GLN A 157 26.17 -15.93 11.10
CA GLN A 157 27.03 -15.80 12.26
C GLN A 157 26.38 -16.28 13.56
N LEU A 158 25.25 -16.97 13.49
CA LEU A 158 24.50 -17.43 14.65
C LEU A 158 25.01 -18.76 15.24
N GLY A 159 25.97 -19.42 14.60
CA GLY A 159 26.61 -20.64 15.13
C GLY A 159 27.22 -20.44 16.53
N GLY A 160 26.85 -21.29 17.47
CA GLY A 160 27.27 -21.20 18.87
C GLY A 160 26.49 -20.20 19.74
N HIS A 161 25.53 -19.50 19.19
CA HIS A 161 24.72 -18.48 19.87
C HIS A 161 23.34 -18.98 20.32
N THR A 162 22.80 -18.33 21.35
CA THR A 162 21.44 -18.58 21.84
C THR A 162 20.47 -17.58 21.23
N ILE A 163 19.46 -18.10 20.51
CA ILE A 163 18.44 -17.33 19.80
C ILE A 163 17.09 -17.46 20.49
N GLY A 164 16.43 -16.35 20.75
CA GLY A 164 15.04 -16.33 21.24
C GLY A 164 14.03 -16.15 20.13
N ALA A 165 12.86 -16.81 20.26
CA ALA A 165 11.69 -16.61 19.43
C ALA A 165 10.39 -16.89 20.21
N PRO A 166 9.24 -16.27 19.89
CA PRO A 166 7.96 -16.59 20.52
C PRO A 166 7.52 -18.01 20.14
N LEU A 167 7.05 -18.79 21.09
CA LEU A 167 6.67 -20.19 20.88
C LEU A 167 5.57 -20.34 19.81
N GLY A 168 5.81 -21.26 18.88
CA GLY A 168 4.82 -21.62 17.83
C GLY A 168 4.62 -20.54 16.75
N SER A 169 5.38 -19.45 16.79
CA SER A 169 5.38 -18.40 15.75
C SER A 169 6.18 -18.80 14.51
N ASP A 170 6.04 -18.01 13.45
CA ASP A 170 6.88 -18.12 12.26
C ASP A 170 8.35 -17.88 12.59
N ALA A 171 8.63 -17.01 13.57
CA ALA A 171 9.98 -16.80 14.12
C ALA A 171 10.56 -18.07 14.76
N ASP A 172 9.77 -18.79 15.57
CA ASP A 172 10.17 -20.07 16.15
C ASP A 172 10.44 -21.12 15.07
N THR A 173 9.54 -21.21 14.09
CA THR A 173 9.70 -22.11 12.94
C THR A 173 10.99 -21.80 12.18
N TYR A 174 11.29 -20.53 11.95
CA TYR A 174 12.51 -20.11 11.27
C TYR A 174 13.76 -20.40 12.13
N ALA A 175 13.75 -20.08 13.43
CA ALA A 175 14.84 -20.36 14.35
C ALA A 175 15.18 -21.85 14.42
N ARG A 176 14.16 -22.73 14.52
CA ARG A 176 14.32 -24.19 14.50
C ARG A 176 14.90 -24.70 13.18
N LYS A 177 14.53 -24.09 12.04
CA LYS A 177 15.11 -24.43 10.74
C LYS A 177 16.60 -24.08 10.69
N LEU A 178 17.02 -22.96 11.27
CA LEU A 178 18.44 -22.61 11.40
C LEU A 178 19.19 -23.64 12.27
N ALA A 179 18.65 -23.97 13.44
CA ALA A 179 19.26 -24.98 14.34
C ALA A 179 19.30 -26.37 13.74
N ALA A 180 18.37 -26.73 12.86
CA ALA A 180 18.44 -27.99 12.11
C ALA A 180 19.60 -28.01 11.08
N SER A 181 19.99 -26.84 10.57
CA SER A 181 21.09 -26.68 9.62
C SER A 181 22.44 -26.53 10.33
N ASP A 182 22.46 -25.96 11.54
CA ASP A 182 23.62 -25.80 12.40
C ASP A 182 23.27 -26.13 13.86
N SER A 183 23.64 -27.34 14.31
CA SER A 183 23.33 -27.84 15.64
C SER A 183 24.04 -27.11 16.79
N THR A 184 24.93 -26.16 16.50
CA THR A 184 25.56 -25.30 17.50
C THR A 184 24.65 -24.13 17.91
N ILE A 185 23.62 -23.84 17.14
CA ILE A 185 22.60 -22.82 17.45
C ILE A 185 21.67 -23.35 18.55
N ILE A 186 21.52 -22.59 19.61
CA ILE A 186 20.61 -22.91 20.72
C ILE A 186 19.33 -22.08 20.58
N VAL A 187 18.18 -22.72 20.39
CA VAL A 187 16.89 -22.04 20.29
C VAL A 187 16.15 -22.06 21.64
N ARG A 188 15.76 -20.88 22.11
CA ARG A 188 14.83 -20.70 23.24
C ARG A 188 13.50 -20.17 22.71
N SER A 189 12.45 -20.96 22.86
CA SER A 189 11.10 -20.58 22.43
C SER A 189 10.09 -20.79 23.57
N ASN A 190 10.47 -20.45 24.78
CA ASN A 190 9.59 -20.50 25.95
C ASN A 190 9.00 -19.12 26.29
N TYR A 191 8.69 -18.33 25.27
CA TYR A 191 8.12 -16.98 25.35
C TYR A 191 6.76 -16.95 24.67
N ASP A 192 5.81 -16.27 25.29
CA ASP A 192 4.48 -16.09 24.72
C ASP A 192 4.44 -14.94 23.70
N THR A 193 5.32 -13.96 23.83
CA THR A 193 5.32 -12.74 23.02
C THR A 193 6.72 -12.32 22.54
N ALA A 194 6.77 -11.58 21.44
CA ALA A 194 8.00 -10.93 20.96
C ALA A 194 8.59 -9.95 21.99
N ALA A 195 7.74 -9.30 22.81
CA ALA A 195 8.20 -8.38 23.83
C ALA A 195 9.02 -9.08 24.92
N GLU A 196 8.63 -10.29 25.33
CA GLU A 196 9.40 -11.10 26.31
C GLU A 196 10.74 -11.53 25.75
N VAL A 197 10.78 -11.98 24.47
CA VAL A 197 12.03 -12.33 23.79
C VAL A 197 12.98 -11.13 23.76
N LEU A 198 12.47 -9.96 23.36
CA LEU A 198 13.28 -8.75 23.25
C LEU A 198 13.75 -8.24 24.63
N ALA A 199 12.95 -8.42 25.68
CA ALA A 199 13.38 -8.12 27.07
C ALA A 199 14.51 -9.03 27.53
N ASP A 200 14.52 -10.32 27.18
CA ASP A 200 15.61 -11.25 27.49
C ASP A 200 16.86 -10.93 26.69
N LEU A 201 16.73 -10.53 25.42
CA LEU A 201 17.84 -10.02 24.62
C LEU A 201 18.48 -8.79 25.26
N GLN A 202 17.69 -7.81 25.69
CA GLN A 202 18.16 -6.58 26.37
C GLN A 202 18.94 -6.88 27.64
N ARG A 203 18.54 -7.92 28.39
CA ARG A 203 19.24 -8.36 29.62
C ARG A 203 20.47 -9.22 29.36
N GLY A 204 20.78 -9.55 28.10
CA GLY A 204 21.89 -10.41 27.72
C GLY A 204 21.64 -11.90 28.03
N ALA A 205 20.40 -12.31 28.24
CA ALA A 205 20.02 -13.72 28.41
C ALA A 205 19.95 -14.47 27.05
N LEU A 206 19.91 -13.73 25.96
CA LEU A 206 19.95 -14.17 24.58
C LEU A 206 21.05 -13.40 23.84
N ASP A 207 21.65 -14.03 22.82
CA ASP A 207 22.60 -13.37 21.91
C ASP A 207 21.88 -12.67 20.76
N ALA A 208 20.73 -13.23 20.34
CA ALA A 208 19.91 -12.73 19.27
C ALA A 208 18.42 -13.06 19.49
N ALA A 209 17.54 -12.30 18.83
CA ALA A 209 16.11 -12.56 18.78
C ALA A 209 15.62 -12.59 17.33
N ILE A 210 14.77 -13.55 17.01
CA ILE A 210 13.99 -13.57 15.76
C ILE A 210 12.55 -13.26 16.13
N VAL A 211 12.01 -12.18 15.56
CA VAL A 211 10.66 -11.69 15.83
C VAL A 211 10.08 -11.04 14.58
N ASP A 212 8.77 -10.76 14.55
CA ASP A 212 8.16 -10.00 13.49
C ASP A 212 8.74 -8.58 13.38
N ASN A 213 8.76 -8.04 12.16
CA ASN A 213 9.39 -6.76 11.88
C ASN A 213 8.70 -5.59 12.62
N ALA A 214 7.38 -5.62 12.81
CA ALA A 214 6.68 -4.55 13.49
C ALA A 214 7.05 -4.49 14.99
N ALA A 215 7.16 -5.64 15.66
CA ALA A 215 7.64 -5.72 17.03
C ALA A 215 9.10 -5.27 17.15
N ALA A 216 9.95 -5.71 16.23
CA ALA A 216 11.36 -5.34 16.18
C ALA A 216 11.56 -3.83 16.00
N LEU A 217 10.87 -3.21 15.04
CA LEU A 217 10.93 -1.76 14.79
C LEU A 217 10.53 -0.95 16.02
N ARG A 218 9.45 -1.38 16.71
CA ARG A 218 9.03 -0.73 17.97
C ARG A 218 10.07 -0.85 19.09
N ALA A 219 10.71 -2.00 19.20
CA ALA A 219 11.75 -2.21 20.23
C ALA A 219 12.99 -1.37 19.95
N VAL A 220 13.51 -1.44 18.72
CA VAL A 220 14.69 -0.66 18.28
C VAL A 220 14.42 0.85 18.36
N GLY A 221 13.21 1.30 18.02
CA GLY A 221 12.83 2.70 18.15
C GLY A 221 12.78 3.20 19.61
N ARG A 222 12.54 2.31 20.58
CA ARG A 222 12.49 2.64 22.02
C ARG A 222 13.84 2.48 22.73
N ASP A 223 14.66 1.57 22.25
CA ASP A 223 15.95 1.22 22.86
C ASP A 223 17.10 1.28 21.84
N PRO A 224 17.97 2.30 21.94
CA PRO A 224 19.15 2.40 21.07
C PRO A 224 20.21 1.31 21.33
N GLY A 225 20.05 0.52 22.40
CA GLY A 225 20.88 -0.66 22.68
C GLY A 225 20.57 -1.84 21.77
N LEU A 226 19.47 -1.80 21.04
CA LEU A 226 19.07 -2.82 20.06
C LEU A 226 19.29 -2.34 18.63
N ARG A 227 19.55 -3.28 17.72
CA ARG A 227 19.58 -3.02 16.28
C ARG A 227 19.03 -4.18 15.48
N LEU A 228 18.45 -3.85 14.33
CA LEU A 228 18.10 -4.82 13.29
C LEU A 228 19.35 -5.27 12.53
N VAL A 229 19.39 -6.54 12.14
CA VAL A 229 20.36 -7.09 11.22
C VAL A 229 19.71 -7.26 9.85
N ALA A 230 20.20 -6.56 8.85
CA ALA A 230 19.71 -6.65 7.48
C ALA A 230 20.39 -7.81 6.71
N PRO A 231 19.70 -8.36 5.69
CA PRO A 231 18.32 -8.13 5.31
C PRO A 231 17.31 -8.82 6.24
N ALA A 232 16.01 -8.53 6.08
CA ALA A 232 14.95 -9.30 6.71
C ALA A 232 15.05 -10.79 6.36
N LEU A 233 14.68 -11.67 7.29
CA LEU A 233 14.82 -13.12 7.15
C LEU A 233 13.72 -13.74 6.27
N THR A 234 12.52 -13.14 6.31
CA THR A 234 11.38 -13.53 5.46
C THR A 234 10.72 -12.31 4.82
N LEU A 235 9.93 -12.55 3.79
CA LEU A 235 9.15 -11.54 3.11
C LEU A 235 7.67 -11.87 3.23
N ASP A 236 6.96 -11.12 4.10
CA ASP A 236 5.52 -11.20 4.31
C ASP A 236 4.90 -9.82 4.02
N PRO A 237 4.68 -9.49 2.73
CA PRO A 237 4.36 -8.15 2.33
C PRO A 237 2.91 -7.78 2.64
N TYR A 238 2.69 -6.58 3.17
CA TYR A 238 1.38 -5.94 3.22
C TYR A 238 1.15 -5.08 1.99
N VAL A 239 -0.08 -5.13 1.49
CA VAL A 239 -0.54 -4.49 0.25
C VAL A 239 -1.86 -3.75 0.46
N LEU A 240 -2.17 -2.80 -0.42
CA LEU A 240 -3.53 -2.31 -0.56
C LEU A 240 -4.29 -3.27 -1.49
N ALA A 241 -5.48 -3.70 -1.07
CA ALA A 241 -6.34 -4.51 -1.92
C ALA A 241 -7.45 -3.67 -2.55
N MET A 242 -7.94 -4.07 -3.72
CA MET A 242 -8.99 -3.39 -4.46
C MET A 242 -9.83 -4.37 -5.28
N PRO A 243 -11.01 -4.00 -5.80
CA PRO A 243 -11.77 -4.86 -6.69
C PRO A 243 -10.95 -5.31 -7.90
N VAL A 244 -11.14 -6.57 -8.32
CA VAL A 244 -10.36 -7.20 -9.43
C VAL A 244 -10.48 -6.39 -10.73
N GLU A 245 -11.65 -5.80 -10.98
CA GLU A 245 -11.96 -5.03 -12.19
C GLU A 245 -11.47 -3.57 -12.15
N ALA A 246 -10.92 -3.12 -11.01
CA ALA A 246 -10.48 -1.74 -10.80
C ALA A 246 -9.08 -1.45 -11.41
N PHE A 247 -8.90 -1.69 -12.70
CA PHE A 247 -7.58 -1.63 -13.38
C PHE A 247 -6.93 -0.25 -13.38
N GLN A 248 -7.73 0.79 -13.60
CA GLN A 248 -7.21 2.15 -13.61
C GLN A 248 -6.90 2.61 -12.19
N LEU A 249 -7.78 2.32 -11.23
CA LEU A 249 -7.55 2.59 -9.82
C LEU A 249 -6.26 1.88 -9.35
N HIS A 250 -6.05 0.62 -9.74
CA HIS A 250 -4.83 -0.13 -9.43
C HIS A 250 -3.58 0.59 -9.94
N THR A 251 -3.61 1.07 -11.19
CA THR A 251 -2.49 1.81 -11.80
C THR A 251 -2.21 3.10 -11.03
N GLU A 252 -3.24 3.86 -10.69
CA GLU A 252 -3.12 5.12 -9.97
C GLU A 252 -2.65 4.94 -8.53
N ILE A 253 -3.11 3.90 -7.84
CA ILE A 253 -2.63 3.52 -6.49
C ILE A 253 -1.13 3.20 -6.53
N ASN A 254 -0.67 2.38 -7.49
CA ASN A 254 0.76 2.04 -7.59
C ASN A 254 1.60 3.28 -7.92
N ARG A 255 1.13 4.16 -8.82
CA ARG A 255 1.79 5.44 -9.09
C ARG A 255 1.92 6.29 -7.81
N ALA A 256 0.83 6.39 -7.03
CA ALA A 256 0.85 7.14 -5.76
C ALA A 256 1.84 6.54 -4.75
N LEU A 257 1.90 5.21 -4.64
CA LEU A 257 2.86 4.53 -3.76
C LEU A 257 4.31 4.79 -4.20
N ASP A 258 4.60 4.81 -5.50
CA ASP A 258 5.94 5.09 -6.02
C ASP A 258 6.35 6.55 -5.78
N GLU A 259 5.44 7.50 -5.93
CA GLU A 259 5.69 8.90 -5.55
C GLU A 259 5.98 9.02 -4.06
N LEU A 260 5.18 8.38 -3.20
CA LEU A 260 5.38 8.39 -1.76
C LEU A 260 6.73 7.77 -1.35
N ARG A 261 7.20 6.71 -2.05
CA ARG A 261 8.56 6.16 -1.84
C ARG A 261 9.63 7.18 -2.17
N THR A 262 9.51 7.82 -3.33
CA THR A 262 10.47 8.84 -3.79
C THR A 262 10.55 10.03 -2.84
N GLU A 263 9.45 10.37 -2.17
CA GLU A 263 9.36 11.44 -1.19
C GLU A 263 9.80 11.03 0.23
N HIS A 264 10.34 9.83 0.42
CA HIS A 264 10.69 9.30 1.74
C HIS A 264 9.54 9.31 2.75
N PHE A 265 8.31 9.15 2.26
CA PHE A 265 7.12 9.12 3.10
C PHE A 265 7.13 7.93 4.06
N PHE A 266 7.55 6.76 3.58
CA PHE A 266 7.59 5.54 4.40
C PHE A 266 8.62 5.62 5.53
N ASP A 267 9.74 6.31 5.34
CA ASP A 267 10.72 6.55 6.40
C ASP A 267 10.10 7.38 7.53
N ARG A 268 9.36 8.46 7.17
CA ARG A 268 8.64 9.27 8.15
C ARG A 268 7.48 8.52 8.81
N LEU A 269 6.80 7.67 8.08
CA LEU A 269 5.70 6.85 8.58
C LEU A 269 6.21 5.81 9.60
N ASN A 270 7.34 5.14 9.27
CA ASN A 270 8.03 4.23 10.17
C ASN A 270 8.49 4.95 11.44
N GLN A 271 9.11 6.13 11.30
CA GLN A 271 9.53 6.95 12.44
C GLN A 271 8.33 7.26 13.34
N LYS A 272 7.23 7.74 12.76
CA LYS A 272 6.01 8.11 13.51
C LYS A 272 5.43 6.95 14.30
N TRP A 273 5.27 5.77 13.66
CA TRP A 273 4.49 4.68 14.24
C TRP A 273 5.30 3.67 15.03
N PHE A 274 6.58 3.50 14.72
CA PHE A 274 7.43 2.52 15.38
C PHE A 274 8.46 3.14 16.34
N VAL A 275 8.95 4.35 16.05
CA VAL A 275 9.95 5.02 16.89
C VAL A 275 9.31 5.99 17.88
N ASP A 276 8.55 6.98 17.37
CA ASP A 276 7.91 7.99 18.23
C ASP A 276 6.75 7.38 19.02
N GLY A 277 5.97 6.50 18.36
CA GLY A 277 4.82 5.80 18.93
C GLY A 277 3.62 6.71 19.22
N PRO A 278 2.39 6.15 19.25
CA PRO A 278 1.18 6.94 19.51
C PRO A 278 1.12 7.56 20.90
N GLU A 279 1.87 7.03 21.87
CA GLU A 279 1.88 7.50 23.26
C GLU A 279 2.71 8.77 23.46
N ARG A 280 3.75 9.02 22.65
CA ARG A 280 4.58 10.23 22.76
C ARG A 280 4.01 11.44 22.03
N GLN A 281 2.96 11.27 21.24
CA GLN A 281 2.33 12.37 20.48
C GLN A 281 1.36 13.21 21.35
N THR A 282 1.02 12.77 22.54
CA THR A 282 0.11 13.48 23.46
C THR A 282 0.81 14.53 24.35
N ASP A 283 2.14 14.57 24.34
CA ASP A 283 2.95 15.48 25.18
C ASP A 283 3.60 16.65 24.43
N ARG A 284 3.13 16.97 23.21
CA ARG A 284 3.62 18.14 22.45
C ARG A 284 2.54 19.14 22.11
#